data_85d5d0a2f0531029265b6cb45f14afce
#
_entry.id   85d5d0a2f0531029265b6cb45f14afce
#
_cell.length_a   1.000
_cell.length_b   1.000
_cell.length_c   1.000
_cell.angle_alpha   90.00
_cell.angle_beta   90.00
_cell.angle_gamma   90.00
#
_symmetry.space_group_name_H-M   'P 1'
#
loop_
_entity.id
_entity.type
_entity.pdbx_description
1 polymer ?
#
loop_
_entity_poly.entity_id
_entity_poly.type
_entity_poly.pdbx_seq_one_letter_code
_entity_poly.pdbx_strand_id
1 'polypeptide(L)'
;MEEILIKRPALGMSDYHLNKFLAICCVFPVIYLTEVSGINPRLIPWPLFIGGFMGCVFLLFIAIKKILMIPKRTYLTITDDRVIVNERRGQWEVRFDEVKSFECETTKLWRFNLPTDHMIVHLKNGNGYVKMFSTDGLTIKQHKLCDLLNERLQIFNEKKS
;
A
#
# COMPACT_ATOMS: atom_id res chain seq x y z
N MET A 1 -19.09 -9.96 -17.52
CA MET A 1 -18.86 -8.76 -16.66
C MET A 1 -17.52 -8.15 -17.02
N GLU A 2 -17.31 -6.88 -16.68
CA GLU A 2 -16.07 -6.18 -17.01
C GLU A 2 -14.92 -6.63 -16.08
N GLU A 3 -13.73 -6.85 -16.65
CA GLU A 3 -12.51 -7.16 -15.93
C GLU A 3 -12.07 -5.96 -15.09
N ILE A 4 -11.81 -6.16 -13.79
CA ILE A 4 -11.39 -5.10 -12.88
C ILE A 4 -9.90 -5.23 -12.61
N LEU A 5 -9.15 -4.20 -13.02
CA LEU A 5 -7.70 -4.11 -12.82
C LEU A 5 -7.37 -3.19 -11.64
N ILE A 6 -6.81 -3.73 -10.58
CA ILE A 6 -6.36 -2.98 -9.40
C ILE A 6 -4.84 -2.84 -9.45
N LYS A 7 -4.37 -1.59 -9.43
CA LYS A 7 -2.96 -1.25 -9.56
C LYS A 7 -2.31 -0.99 -8.21
N ARG A 8 -1.00 -1.16 -8.17
CA ARG A 8 -0.16 -0.87 -7.01
C ARG A 8 1.00 0.04 -7.42
N PRO A 9 1.40 1.02 -6.58
CA PRO A 9 2.60 1.80 -6.79
C PRO A 9 3.85 0.93 -6.88
N ALA A 10 4.87 1.43 -7.57
CA ALA A 10 6.12 0.68 -7.79
C ALA A 10 6.79 0.22 -6.49
N LEU A 11 6.72 1.02 -5.43
CA LEU A 11 7.28 0.70 -4.12
C LEU A 11 6.42 -0.28 -3.31
N GLY A 12 5.13 -0.40 -3.62
CA GLY A 12 4.21 -1.28 -2.89
C GLY A 12 4.11 -0.96 -1.39
N MET A 13 4.41 0.29 -1.02
CA MET A 13 4.32 0.78 0.35
C MET A 13 2.98 1.49 0.55
N SER A 14 2.41 1.36 1.75
CA SER A 14 1.25 2.17 2.13
C SER A 14 1.65 3.65 2.25
N ASP A 15 0.67 4.55 2.12
CA ASP A 15 0.85 5.99 2.29
C ASP A 15 1.50 6.34 3.63
N TYR A 16 1.16 5.58 4.68
CA TYR A 16 1.69 5.76 6.03
C TYR A 16 3.19 5.45 6.12
N HIS A 17 3.63 4.33 5.55
CA HIS A 17 5.05 3.96 5.55
C HIS A 17 5.90 4.90 4.71
N LEU A 18 5.36 5.31 3.55
CA LEU A 18 6.03 6.27 2.70
C LEU A 18 6.20 7.62 3.40
N ASN A 19 5.15 8.11 4.07
CA ASN A 19 5.22 9.35 4.83
C ASN A 19 6.25 9.30 5.96
N LYS A 20 6.32 8.20 6.72
CA LYS A 20 7.33 8.03 7.77
C LYS A 20 8.75 7.98 7.20
N PHE A 21 8.97 7.21 6.14
CA PHE A 21 10.27 7.11 5.50
C PHE A 21 10.74 8.48 5.00
N LEU A 22 9.88 9.22 4.30
CA LEU A 22 10.18 10.54 3.80
C LEU A 22 10.42 11.55 4.93
N ALA A 23 9.65 11.48 6.03
CA ALA A 23 9.87 12.33 7.20
C ALA A 23 11.26 12.10 7.80
N ILE A 24 11.70 10.85 7.95
CA ILE A 24 13.04 10.51 8.42
C ILE A 24 14.10 11.08 7.46
N CYS A 25 13.94 10.88 6.14
CA CYS A 25 14.85 11.41 5.14
C CYS A 25 14.94 12.95 5.15
N CYS A 26 13.87 13.65 5.55
CA CYS A 26 13.88 15.10 5.66
C CYS A 26 14.58 15.61 6.93
N VAL A 27 14.51 14.88 8.04
CA VAL A 27 15.12 15.27 9.32
C VAL A 27 16.65 15.12 9.27
N PHE A 28 17.17 14.08 8.64
CA PHE A 28 18.60 13.82 8.57
C PHE A 28 19.43 14.97 7.94
N PRO A 29 19.08 15.52 6.77
CA PRO A 29 19.81 16.64 6.19
C PRO A 29 19.78 17.91 7.06
N VAL A 30 18.68 18.12 7.81
CA VAL A 30 18.60 19.28 8.72
C VAL A 30 19.60 19.15 9.86
N ILE A 31 19.66 17.98 10.50
CA ILE A 31 20.64 17.70 11.57
C ILE A 31 22.06 17.81 11.02
N TYR A 32 22.33 17.21 9.87
CA TYR A 32 23.65 17.25 9.23
C TYR A 32 24.10 18.67 8.90
N LEU A 33 23.22 19.50 8.32
CA LEU A 33 23.55 20.88 7.98
C LEU A 33 23.77 21.74 9.23
N THR A 34 23.07 21.49 10.32
CA THR A 34 23.26 22.24 11.58
C THR A 34 24.55 21.85 12.32
N GLU A 35 24.94 20.59 12.25
CA GLU A 35 26.15 20.11 12.96
C GLU A 35 27.43 20.27 12.15
N VAL A 36 27.40 20.02 10.85
CA VAL A 36 28.60 19.94 10.00
C VAL A 36 28.98 21.28 9.37
N SER A 37 28.02 22.16 9.09
CA SER A 37 28.31 23.41 8.37
C SER A 37 29.06 24.46 9.17
N GLY A 38 29.16 24.31 10.48
CA GLY A 38 29.86 25.30 11.35
C GLY A 38 29.31 26.74 11.20
N ILE A 39 28.14 26.89 10.56
CA ILE A 39 27.53 28.20 10.31
C ILE A 39 27.14 28.79 11.65
N ASN A 40 27.76 29.94 11.94
CA ASN A 40 27.46 30.67 13.16
C ASN A 40 26.00 31.13 13.13
N PRO A 41 25.13 30.54 13.98
CA PRO A 41 23.69 30.81 13.91
C PRO A 41 23.30 32.27 14.17
N ARG A 42 24.23 33.11 14.64
CA ARG A 42 24.00 34.53 14.92
C ARG A 42 23.98 35.42 13.66
N LEU A 43 24.45 34.94 12.54
CA LEU A 43 24.59 35.75 11.30
C LEU A 43 23.41 35.61 10.32
N ILE A 44 22.53 34.67 10.53
CA ILE A 44 21.39 34.45 9.65
C ILE A 44 20.08 34.67 10.43
N PRO A 45 19.10 35.39 9.87
CA PRO A 45 17.76 35.44 10.47
C PRO A 45 17.14 34.03 10.44
N TRP A 46 17.43 33.28 11.49
CA TRP A 46 17.06 31.88 11.69
C TRP A 46 15.62 31.52 11.27
N PRO A 47 14.60 32.36 11.57
CA PRO A 47 13.24 32.00 11.18
C PRO A 47 13.02 31.95 9.67
N LEU A 48 13.69 32.81 8.90
CA LEU A 48 13.61 32.85 7.46
C LEU A 48 14.34 31.67 6.81
N PHE A 49 15.53 31.33 7.32
CA PHE A 49 16.31 30.21 6.83
C PHE A 49 15.59 28.87 7.11
N ILE A 50 15.11 28.68 8.35
CA ILE A 50 14.37 27.48 8.72
C ILE A 50 13.06 27.38 7.92
N GLY A 51 12.31 28.46 7.81
CA GLY A 51 11.04 28.50 7.08
C GLY A 51 11.23 28.19 5.60
N GLY A 52 12.20 28.81 4.94
CA GLY A 52 12.52 28.57 3.52
C GLY A 52 13.03 27.15 3.27
N PHE A 53 13.95 26.66 4.10
CA PHE A 53 14.47 25.30 3.99
C PHE A 53 13.38 24.25 4.21
N MET A 54 12.58 24.39 5.27
CA MET A 54 11.46 23.49 5.56
C MET A 54 10.40 23.50 4.45
N GLY A 55 10.15 24.68 3.86
CA GLY A 55 9.28 24.82 2.70
C GLY A 55 9.79 24.05 1.48
N CYS A 56 11.07 24.19 1.13
CA CYS A 56 11.68 23.44 0.03
C CYS A 56 11.66 21.93 0.28
N VAL A 57 11.99 21.49 1.48
CA VAL A 57 11.95 20.07 1.87
C VAL A 57 10.53 19.53 1.77
N PHE A 58 9.53 20.30 2.20
CA PHE A 58 8.12 19.91 2.13
C PHE A 58 7.62 19.79 0.68
N LEU A 59 8.00 20.73 -0.19
CA LEU A 59 7.66 20.67 -1.62
C LEU A 59 8.33 19.49 -2.31
N LEU A 60 9.60 19.24 -2.01
CA LEU A 60 10.34 18.07 -2.51
C LEU A 60 9.66 16.77 -2.04
N PHE A 61 9.25 16.71 -0.78
CA PHE A 61 8.51 15.60 -0.20
C PHE A 61 7.21 15.31 -0.98
N ILE A 62 6.40 16.36 -1.25
CA ILE A 62 5.16 16.22 -2.01
C ILE A 62 5.44 15.72 -3.43
N ALA A 63 6.46 16.26 -4.10
CA ALA A 63 6.83 15.88 -5.46
C ALA A 63 7.28 14.41 -5.53
N ILE A 64 8.17 14.00 -4.64
CA ILE A 64 8.66 12.61 -4.55
C ILE A 64 7.48 11.67 -4.23
N LYS A 65 6.64 12.04 -3.27
CA LYS A 65 5.44 11.25 -2.94
C LYS A 65 4.54 11.04 -4.15
N LYS A 66 4.22 12.11 -4.89
CA LYS A 66 3.41 12.00 -6.11
C LYS A 66 4.00 11.05 -7.14
N ILE A 67 5.33 11.11 -7.37
CA ILE A 67 6.02 10.25 -8.33
C ILE A 67 5.99 8.78 -7.88
N LEU A 68 6.26 8.53 -6.59
CA LEU A 68 6.32 7.19 -6.03
C LEU A 68 4.96 6.51 -5.91
N MET A 69 3.89 7.31 -5.75
CA MET A 69 2.52 6.80 -5.63
C MET A 69 1.82 6.58 -6.98
N ILE A 70 2.48 6.88 -8.12
CA ILE A 70 1.91 6.58 -9.43
C ILE A 70 1.73 5.06 -9.56
N PRO A 71 0.51 4.56 -9.78
CA PRO A 71 0.24 3.13 -9.92
C PRO A 71 0.84 2.64 -11.25
N LYS A 72 1.90 1.82 -11.17
CA LYS A 72 2.62 1.36 -12.37
C LYS A 72 2.34 -0.09 -12.74
N ARG A 73 1.91 -0.91 -11.78
CA ARG A 73 1.72 -2.36 -12.00
C ARG A 73 0.31 -2.78 -11.65
N THR A 74 -0.28 -3.60 -12.51
CA THR A 74 -1.48 -4.35 -12.16
C THR A 74 -1.09 -5.39 -11.12
N TYR A 75 -1.64 -5.25 -9.92
CA TYR A 75 -1.38 -6.16 -8.82
C TYR A 75 -2.46 -7.22 -8.71
N LEU A 76 -3.71 -6.82 -8.88
CA LEU A 76 -4.86 -7.70 -8.77
C LEU A 76 -5.71 -7.55 -10.02
N THR A 77 -6.10 -8.68 -10.59
CA THR A 77 -7.05 -8.78 -11.71
C THR A 77 -8.23 -9.61 -11.25
N ILE A 78 -9.42 -9.03 -11.28
CA ILE A 78 -10.67 -9.70 -10.90
C ILE A 78 -11.46 -9.92 -12.18
N THR A 79 -11.67 -11.19 -12.52
CA THR A 79 -12.50 -11.62 -13.64
C THR A 79 -13.83 -12.17 -13.13
N ASP A 80 -14.66 -12.69 -14.02
CA ASP A 80 -15.97 -13.26 -13.67
C ASP A 80 -15.88 -14.56 -12.89
N ASP A 81 -14.77 -15.31 -13.00
CA ASP A 81 -14.59 -16.65 -12.47
C ASP A 81 -13.43 -16.80 -11.51
N ARG A 82 -12.50 -15.85 -11.49
CA ARG A 82 -11.26 -15.93 -10.70
C ARG A 82 -10.69 -14.59 -10.28
N VAL A 83 -9.79 -14.67 -9.32
CA VAL A 83 -8.92 -13.57 -8.87
C VAL A 83 -7.47 -13.95 -9.14
N ILE A 84 -6.75 -13.09 -9.84
CA ILE A 84 -5.33 -13.27 -10.18
C ILE A 84 -4.53 -12.24 -9.40
N VAL A 85 -3.55 -12.70 -8.63
CA VAL A 85 -2.67 -11.85 -7.81
C VAL A 85 -1.25 -11.88 -8.38
N ASN A 86 -0.74 -10.71 -8.77
CA ASN A 86 0.60 -10.55 -9.33
C ASN A 86 1.56 -10.05 -8.25
N GLU A 87 2.22 -10.96 -7.56
CA GLU A 87 3.25 -10.64 -6.57
C GLU A 87 4.65 -10.52 -7.22
N ARG A 88 5.61 -9.98 -6.45
CA ARG A 88 7.01 -9.89 -6.93
C ARG A 88 7.64 -11.25 -7.18
N ARG A 89 7.22 -12.27 -6.45
CA ARG A 89 7.77 -13.63 -6.50
C ARG A 89 7.08 -14.55 -7.50
N GLY A 90 6.00 -14.09 -8.10
CA GLY A 90 5.22 -14.87 -9.05
C GLY A 90 3.76 -14.45 -9.10
N GLN A 91 3.05 -15.05 -10.02
CA GLN A 91 1.62 -14.90 -10.16
C GLN A 91 0.93 -16.14 -9.60
N TRP A 92 -0.16 -15.94 -8.89
CA TRP A 92 -1.04 -17.02 -8.49
C TRP A 92 -2.50 -16.61 -8.70
N GLU A 93 -3.34 -17.60 -8.83
CA GLU A 93 -4.77 -17.40 -9.04
C GLU A 93 -5.60 -18.23 -8.07
N VAL A 94 -6.82 -17.81 -7.86
CA VAL A 94 -7.84 -18.56 -7.15
C VAL A 94 -9.18 -18.41 -7.85
N ARG A 95 -9.86 -19.53 -8.08
CA ARG A 95 -11.17 -19.55 -8.73
C ARG A 95 -12.28 -19.38 -7.72
N PHE A 96 -13.36 -18.69 -8.09
CA PHE A 96 -14.49 -18.47 -7.19
C PHE A 96 -15.22 -19.76 -6.77
N ASP A 97 -15.14 -20.81 -7.58
CA ASP A 97 -15.70 -22.12 -7.19
C ASP A 97 -14.98 -22.76 -6.00
N GLU A 98 -13.70 -22.45 -5.80
CA GLU A 98 -12.86 -22.92 -4.70
C GLU A 98 -12.98 -22.04 -3.45
N VAL A 99 -13.48 -20.80 -3.58
CA VAL A 99 -13.54 -19.82 -2.49
C VAL A 99 -14.82 -19.93 -1.69
N LYS A 100 -14.68 -19.92 -0.37
CA LYS A 100 -15.79 -19.83 0.59
C LYS A 100 -16.15 -18.37 0.91
N SER A 101 -15.14 -17.56 1.23
CA SER A 101 -15.29 -16.14 1.58
C SER A 101 -13.97 -15.40 1.49
N PHE A 102 -14.04 -14.08 1.35
CA PHE A 102 -12.92 -13.16 1.51
C PHE A 102 -13.07 -12.41 2.82
N GLU A 103 -11.98 -12.27 3.57
CA GLU A 103 -11.92 -11.56 4.84
C GLU A 103 -10.75 -10.59 4.83
N CYS A 104 -10.92 -9.42 5.43
CA CYS A 104 -9.84 -8.46 5.56
C CYS A 104 -9.33 -8.44 6.99
N GLU A 105 -8.02 -8.55 7.13
CA GLU A 105 -7.33 -8.52 8.42
C GLU A 105 -6.23 -7.45 8.39
N THR A 106 -6.12 -6.72 9.51
CA THR A 106 -5.02 -5.81 9.74
C THR A 106 -4.13 -6.39 10.84
N THR A 107 -2.94 -6.84 10.46
CA THR A 107 -1.96 -7.35 11.40
C THR A 107 -0.95 -6.26 11.77
N LYS A 108 -0.43 -6.30 13.01
CA LYS A 108 0.65 -5.41 13.44
C LYS A 108 1.97 -6.14 13.33
N LEU A 109 2.90 -5.62 12.55
CA LEU A 109 4.25 -6.18 12.46
C LEU A 109 4.95 -6.03 13.81
N TRP A 110 5.31 -7.14 14.43
CA TRP A 110 5.75 -7.26 15.83
C TRP A 110 6.91 -6.31 16.23
N ARG A 111 7.86 -6.05 15.34
CA ARG A 111 9.02 -5.20 15.66
C ARG A 111 8.77 -3.70 15.59
N PHE A 112 7.79 -3.24 14.83
CA PHE A 112 7.62 -1.80 14.56
C PHE A 112 6.21 -1.29 14.81
N ASN A 113 5.29 -2.12 15.31
CA ASN A 113 3.88 -1.77 15.52
C ASN A 113 3.21 -1.18 14.25
N LEU A 114 3.71 -1.55 13.07
CA LEU A 114 3.20 -1.03 11.80
C LEU A 114 2.02 -1.86 11.35
N PRO A 115 0.85 -1.25 11.14
CA PRO A 115 -0.30 -1.97 10.59
C PRO A 115 0.01 -2.39 9.16
N THR A 116 -0.21 -3.64 8.85
CA THR A 116 -0.17 -4.21 7.50
C THR A 116 -1.52 -4.80 7.18
N ASP A 117 -2.07 -4.39 6.06
CA ASP A 117 -3.39 -4.82 5.60
C ASP A 117 -3.27 -6.04 4.69
N HIS A 118 -4.00 -7.09 5.02
CA HIS A 118 -4.02 -8.34 4.29
C HIS A 118 -5.44 -8.75 3.93
N MET A 119 -5.58 -9.38 2.77
CA MET A 119 -6.79 -10.08 2.37
C MET A 119 -6.57 -11.57 2.58
N ILE A 120 -7.48 -12.19 3.30
CA ILE A 120 -7.52 -13.62 3.58
C ILE A 120 -8.56 -14.26 2.65
N VAL A 121 -8.16 -15.33 1.98
CA VAL A 121 -9.02 -16.11 1.08
C VAL A 121 -9.28 -17.46 1.72
N HIS A 122 -10.49 -17.67 2.19
CA HIS A 122 -10.93 -18.95 2.76
C HIS A 122 -11.37 -19.89 1.63
N LEU A 123 -10.76 -21.07 1.54
CA LEU A 123 -11.08 -22.06 0.53
C LEU A 123 -12.13 -23.07 1.02
N LYS A 124 -13.00 -23.55 0.13
CA LYS A 124 -14.06 -24.54 0.44
C LYS A 124 -13.47 -25.92 0.82
N ASN A 125 -12.40 -26.33 0.15
CA ASN A 125 -11.85 -27.70 0.25
C ASN A 125 -10.60 -27.79 1.13
N GLY A 126 -10.24 -26.72 1.82
CA GLY A 126 -9.03 -26.70 2.65
C GLY A 126 -9.33 -27.04 4.10
N ASN A 127 -8.61 -27.96 4.69
CA ASN A 127 -8.48 -28.13 6.15
C ASN A 127 -7.86 -26.86 6.77
N GLY A 128 -8.57 -25.71 6.66
CA GLY A 128 -8.09 -24.40 7.08
C GLY A 128 -7.01 -23.79 6.16
N TYR A 129 -6.87 -24.26 4.91
CA TYR A 129 -5.93 -23.64 3.98
C TYR A 129 -6.40 -22.26 3.58
N VAL A 130 -5.63 -21.27 3.97
CA VAL A 130 -5.90 -19.85 3.75
C VAL A 130 -4.81 -19.32 2.84
N LYS A 131 -5.20 -18.79 1.67
CA LYS A 131 -4.30 -17.96 0.87
C LYS A 131 -4.40 -16.52 1.37
N MET A 132 -3.29 -15.81 1.40
CA MET A 132 -3.24 -14.44 1.90
C MET A 132 -2.41 -13.57 0.96
N PHE A 133 -2.88 -12.34 0.71
CA PHE A 133 -2.12 -11.33 -0.02
C PHE A 133 -2.20 -9.97 0.63
N SER A 134 -1.14 -9.16 0.49
CA SER A 134 -1.10 -7.82 1.06
C SER A 134 -1.94 -6.85 0.22
N THR A 135 -2.78 -6.08 0.90
CA THR A 135 -3.59 -5.00 0.29
C THR A 135 -2.96 -3.62 0.49
N ASP A 136 -1.79 -3.56 1.12
CA ASP A 136 -1.06 -2.31 1.34
C ASP A 136 -0.73 -1.59 0.03
N GLY A 137 -1.03 -0.30 0.00
CA GLY A 137 -0.70 0.58 -1.14
C GLY A 137 -1.50 0.29 -2.42
N LEU A 138 -2.60 -0.44 -2.36
CA LEU A 138 -3.51 -0.57 -3.50
C LEU A 138 -4.26 0.73 -3.76
N THR A 139 -4.73 0.91 -5.00
CA THR A 139 -5.56 2.06 -5.39
C THR A 139 -6.96 2.05 -4.79
N ILE A 140 -7.36 0.91 -4.23
CA ILE A 140 -8.63 0.69 -3.55
C ILE A 140 -8.40 0.45 -2.06
N LYS A 141 -9.29 0.95 -1.21
CA LYS A 141 -9.25 0.68 0.23
C LYS A 141 -9.60 -0.78 0.52
N GLN A 142 -8.94 -1.37 1.53
CA GLN A 142 -9.06 -2.77 1.90
C GLN A 142 -10.52 -3.24 2.07
N HIS A 143 -11.34 -2.50 2.86
CA HIS A 143 -12.74 -2.87 3.07
C HIS A 143 -13.57 -2.85 1.79
N LYS A 144 -13.37 -1.83 0.91
CA LYS A 144 -14.05 -1.77 -0.39
C LYS A 144 -13.64 -2.91 -1.31
N LEU A 145 -12.39 -3.35 -1.22
CA LEU A 145 -11.92 -4.50 -1.98
C LEU A 145 -12.57 -5.78 -1.47
N CYS A 146 -12.69 -5.94 -0.15
CA CYS A 146 -13.34 -7.08 0.47
C CYS A 146 -14.81 -7.18 0.07
N ASP A 147 -15.54 -6.07 0.13
CA ASP A 147 -16.94 -5.99 -0.27
C ASP A 147 -17.09 -6.36 -1.76
N LEU A 148 -16.25 -5.79 -2.62
CA LEU A 148 -16.25 -6.07 -4.06
C LEU A 148 -16.00 -7.55 -4.37
N LEU A 149 -15.04 -8.19 -3.69
CA LEU A 149 -14.72 -9.60 -3.89
C LEU A 149 -15.85 -10.52 -3.41
N ASN A 150 -16.46 -10.22 -2.27
CA ASN A 150 -17.59 -10.99 -1.75
C ASN A 150 -18.85 -10.80 -2.61
N GLU A 151 -19.12 -9.59 -3.11
CA GLU A 151 -20.19 -9.33 -4.08
C GLU A 151 -20.01 -10.15 -5.36
N ARG A 152 -18.80 -10.16 -5.93
CA ARG A 152 -18.48 -10.97 -7.12
C ARG A 152 -18.63 -12.46 -6.86
N LEU A 153 -18.20 -12.93 -5.71
CA LEU A 153 -18.37 -14.32 -5.29
C LEU A 153 -19.86 -14.71 -5.18
N GLN A 154 -20.67 -13.83 -4.64
CA GLN A 154 -22.12 -14.04 -4.54
C GLN A 154 -22.77 -14.13 -5.92
N ILE A 155 -22.48 -13.18 -6.81
CA ILE A 155 -23.00 -13.18 -8.19
C ILE A 155 -22.56 -14.45 -8.96
N PHE A 156 -21.32 -14.91 -8.74
CA PHE A 156 -20.82 -16.14 -9.33
C PHE A 156 -21.60 -17.37 -8.85
N ASN A 157 -21.89 -17.46 -7.54
CA ASN A 157 -22.64 -18.56 -6.95
C ASN A 157 -24.10 -18.56 -7.42
N GLU A 158 -24.74 -17.38 -7.55
CA GLU A 158 -26.11 -17.24 -8.07
C GLU A 158 -26.24 -17.68 -9.52
N LYS A 159 -25.23 -17.41 -10.35
CA LYS A 159 -25.20 -17.87 -11.77
C LYS A 159 -25.01 -19.38 -11.92
N LYS A 160 -24.47 -20.04 -10.92
CA LYS A 160 -24.19 -21.47 -10.94
C LYS A 160 -25.32 -22.32 -10.33
N SER A 161 -26.19 -21.69 -9.55
CA SER A 161 -27.39 -22.29 -8.95
C SER A 161 -28.51 -22.38 -9.96
#